data_9a454e880c3c30b170b582459f1be318
#
_entry.id   9a454e880c3c30b170b582459f1be318
#
_cell.length_a   1.000
_cell.length_b   1.000
_cell.length_c   1.000
_cell.angle_alpha   90.00
_cell.angle_beta   90.00
_cell.angle_gamma   90.00
#
_symmetry.space_group_name_H-M   'P 1'
#
loop_
_entity.id
_entity.type
_entity.pdbx_description
1 polymer ?
#
loop_
_entity_poly.entity_id
_entity_poly.type
_entity_poly.pdbx_seq_one_letter_code
_entity_poly.pdbx_strand_id
1 'polypeptide(L)'
;MLNKNDIVEVEIVDLTHEGSGVAKVDGFVFFVDNALPGEVIRMRVLKLKKNIGFGKVDEYVTLSPSRNQDINATYLRSGIADFGHMTYTEQLKFKRKQVVDNLYKTAGISDVEVAETLGMKTPYAYRNKAQVPVRRVKGQLETGFYRKNSHDLIPIEDFLIQDKEIDKLIVFVRDLLRRYDLKPYDEKEQTGLIRHLVVRRGHYSGQMMLVFVTTKPKVFRIDQVIAKITEAFPSIVSIIQNINDKNTNAIFGKEFRTLYGQDTITDSMLGNDYEISAQSFYQVNTEMAEKLYQIAIDFSDLNSDSIVIDAYSGIGTIGLSFAKQVREVYGVEVIETAVEDAKKNAERNGITNAHYVADSAENAMAKWSQDGIKPDVIIVDPPRKGLTESFIKASVAMQPEKITYVSCNPATMARDIKRYQELGYELKKVQPVDLFPQTHHIECVGLLTRVER
;
A
#
# COMPACT_ATOMS: atom_id res chain seq x y z
N MET A 1 -12.09 -4.15 40.38
CA MET A 1 -11.83 -4.92 39.14
C MET A 1 -12.83 -4.45 38.10
N LEU A 2 -12.39 -3.98 36.94
CA LEU A 2 -13.28 -3.47 35.90
C LEU A 2 -14.06 -4.62 35.22
N ASN A 3 -15.30 -4.32 34.82
CA ASN A 3 -16.17 -5.23 34.09
C ASN A 3 -16.50 -4.66 32.70
N LYS A 4 -17.01 -5.52 31.81
CA LYS A 4 -17.52 -5.06 30.50
C LYS A 4 -18.63 -4.04 30.72
N ASN A 5 -18.63 -2.97 29.93
CA ASN A 5 -19.50 -1.80 29.95
C ASN A 5 -19.26 -0.80 31.08
N ASP A 6 -18.32 -1.04 32.01
CA ASP A 6 -17.92 -0.02 32.98
C ASP A 6 -17.38 1.20 32.22
N ILE A 7 -17.64 2.39 32.78
CA ILE A 7 -17.10 3.66 32.29
C ILE A 7 -16.09 4.14 33.31
N VAL A 8 -14.87 4.43 32.85
CA VAL A 8 -13.79 4.93 33.70
C VAL A 8 -13.08 6.10 32.99
N GLU A 9 -12.75 7.12 33.80
CA GLU A 9 -11.95 8.24 33.30
C GLU A 9 -10.47 7.83 33.30
N VAL A 10 -9.81 8.02 32.14
CA VAL A 10 -8.42 7.61 31.93
C VAL A 10 -7.69 8.64 31.08
N GLU A 11 -6.38 8.75 31.32
CA GLU A 11 -5.46 9.48 30.45
C GLU A 11 -4.86 8.52 29.40
N ILE A 12 -4.75 8.98 28.16
CA ILE A 12 -4.05 8.28 27.09
C ILE A 12 -2.57 8.67 27.13
N VAL A 13 -1.73 7.67 27.34
CA VAL A 13 -0.29 7.88 27.60
C VAL A 13 0.61 7.55 26.40
N ASP A 14 0.14 6.74 25.45
CA ASP A 14 0.91 6.33 24.27
C ASP A 14 -0.03 5.89 23.14
N LEU A 15 0.55 5.51 21.98
CA LEU A 15 -0.14 4.93 20.84
C LEU A 15 0.45 3.57 20.48
N THR A 16 -0.40 2.65 20.07
CA THR A 16 0.04 1.43 19.36
C THR A 16 0.53 1.77 17.95
N HIS A 17 1.23 0.86 17.30
CA HIS A 17 1.68 1.05 15.91
C HIS A 17 0.52 1.24 14.90
N GLU A 18 -0.68 0.78 15.24
CA GLU A 18 -1.90 0.97 14.44
C GLU A 18 -2.68 2.24 14.82
N GLY A 19 -2.18 3.03 15.78
CA GLY A 19 -2.76 4.30 16.20
C GLY A 19 -3.88 4.20 17.24
N SER A 20 -4.08 3.06 17.89
CA SER A 20 -4.95 2.98 19.06
C SER A 20 -4.27 3.61 20.28
N GLY A 21 -4.99 4.44 21.02
CA GLY A 21 -4.51 5.02 22.28
C GLY A 21 -4.25 3.95 23.32
N VAL A 22 -3.23 4.16 24.15
CA VAL A 22 -2.88 3.29 25.29
C VAL A 22 -3.23 3.99 26.59
N ALA A 23 -4.11 3.38 27.38
CA ALA A 23 -4.43 3.81 28.74
C ALA A 23 -4.03 2.75 29.75
N LYS A 24 -3.80 3.15 31.02
CA LYS A 24 -3.49 2.25 32.12
C LYS A 24 -4.46 2.51 33.28
N VAL A 25 -5.07 1.46 33.81
CA VAL A 25 -5.92 1.51 35.00
C VAL A 25 -5.38 0.47 35.99
N ASP A 26 -4.88 0.89 37.14
CA ASP A 26 -4.27 0.02 38.15
C ASP A 26 -3.20 -0.94 37.57
N GLY A 27 -2.41 -0.45 36.61
CA GLY A 27 -1.37 -1.23 35.92
C GLY A 27 -1.89 -2.12 34.75
N PHE A 28 -3.20 -2.21 34.58
CA PHE A 28 -3.82 -2.98 33.46
C PHE A 28 -3.92 -2.10 32.21
N VAL A 29 -3.45 -2.62 31.08
CA VAL A 29 -3.35 -1.87 29.81
C VAL A 29 -4.63 -1.99 28.99
N PHE A 30 -5.13 -0.85 28.53
CA PHE A 30 -6.27 -0.76 27.60
C PHE A 30 -5.84 -0.14 26.27
N PHE A 31 -6.36 -0.71 25.18
CA PHE A 31 -6.28 -0.13 23.84
C PHE A 31 -7.61 0.53 23.49
N VAL A 32 -7.54 1.79 23.07
CA VAL A 32 -8.72 2.64 22.83
C VAL A 32 -8.61 3.26 21.44
N ASP A 33 -9.51 2.88 20.55
CA ASP A 33 -9.55 3.46 19.20
C ASP A 33 -9.90 4.95 19.24
N ASN A 34 -9.32 5.72 18.33
CA ASN A 34 -9.55 7.15 18.13
C ASN A 34 -9.20 8.02 19.36
N ALA A 35 -8.27 7.59 20.19
CA ALA A 35 -7.77 8.35 21.33
C ALA A 35 -6.29 8.69 21.14
N LEU A 36 -5.87 9.89 21.56
CA LEU A 36 -4.51 10.42 21.38
C LEU A 36 -3.81 10.68 22.71
N PRO A 37 -2.49 10.55 22.79
CA PRO A 37 -1.70 10.89 23.95
C PRO A 37 -2.00 12.30 24.46
N GLY A 38 -2.10 12.44 25.79
CA GLY A 38 -2.46 13.68 26.47
C GLY A 38 -3.96 13.96 26.52
N GLU A 39 -4.80 13.10 25.96
CA GLU A 39 -6.25 13.20 26.15
C GLU A 39 -6.69 12.53 27.44
N VAL A 40 -7.63 13.17 28.12
CA VAL A 40 -8.42 12.55 29.19
C VAL A 40 -9.79 12.20 28.62
N ILE A 41 -10.17 10.94 28.75
CA ILE A 41 -11.42 10.43 28.18
C ILE A 41 -12.22 9.64 29.20
N ARG A 42 -13.53 9.59 29.04
CA ARG A 42 -14.38 8.56 29.65
C ARG A 42 -14.42 7.37 28.71
N MET A 43 -13.69 6.33 29.10
CA MET A 43 -13.56 5.09 28.35
C MET A 43 -14.61 4.08 28.80
N ARG A 44 -15.36 3.53 27.84
CA ARG A 44 -16.21 2.36 28.08
C ARG A 44 -15.46 1.09 27.80
N VAL A 45 -15.42 0.17 28.75
CA VAL A 45 -14.79 -1.14 28.60
C VAL A 45 -15.60 -2.02 27.64
N LEU A 46 -15.01 -2.44 26.54
CA LEU A 46 -15.64 -3.31 25.53
C LEU A 46 -15.34 -4.78 25.79
N LYS A 47 -14.08 -5.10 26.09
CA LYS A 47 -13.61 -6.48 26.24
C LYS A 47 -12.40 -6.53 27.16
N LEU A 48 -12.34 -7.54 28.00
CA LEU A 48 -11.20 -7.86 28.85
C LEU A 48 -10.60 -9.20 28.42
N LYS A 49 -9.27 -9.27 28.36
CA LYS A 49 -8.46 -10.48 28.23
C LYS A 49 -7.56 -10.59 29.47
N LYS A 50 -6.77 -11.68 29.57
CA LYS A 50 -5.94 -11.94 30.75
C LYS A 50 -5.05 -10.75 31.18
N ASN A 51 -4.41 -10.06 30.25
CA ASN A 51 -3.42 -9.02 30.52
C ASN A 51 -3.72 -7.68 29.86
N ILE A 52 -4.74 -7.57 29.01
CA ILE A 52 -5.08 -6.37 28.26
C ILE A 52 -6.60 -6.20 28.14
N GLY A 53 -7.05 -4.97 28.02
CA GLY A 53 -8.43 -4.59 27.74
C GLY A 53 -8.57 -3.81 26.43
N PHE A 54 -9.80 -3.72 25.95
CA PHE A 54 -10.17 -2.88 24.84
C PHE A 54 -11.30 -1.95 25.28
N GLY A 55 -11.15 -0.69 24.98
CA GLY A 55 -12.13 0.34 25.26
C GLY A 55 -12.54 1.13 24.04
N LYS A 56 -13.59 1.91 24.18
CA LYS A 56 -13.97 2.96 23.23
C LYS A 56 -14.15 4.26 23.99
N VAL A 57 -13.97 5.37 23.29
CA VAL A 57 -14.27 6.69 23.83
C VAL A 57 -15.79 6.85 23.89
N ASP A 58 -16.31 7.14 25.07
CA ASP A 58 -17.69 7.60 25.29
C ASP A 58 -17.74 9.14 25.27
N GLU A 59 -16.76 9.79 25.90
CA GLU A 59 -16.67 11.25 25.98
C GLU A 59 -15.19 11.67 26.07
N TYR A 60 -14.86 12.77 25.40
CA TYR A 60 -13.57 13.44 25.57
C TYR A 60 -13.70 14.51 26.64
N VAL A 61 -12.95 14.37 27.76
CA VAL A 61 -12.89 15.35 28.84
C VAL A 61 -11.87 16.44 28.49
N THR A 62 -10.71 16.04 27.97
CA THR A 62 -9.67 16.94 27.47
C THR A 62 -9.18 16.44 26.13
N LEU A 63 -9.09 17.37 25.15
CA LEU A 63 -8.59 17.05 23.81
C LEU A 63 -7.08 17.31 23.69
N SER A 64 -6.39 16.48 22.95
CA SER A 64 -5.01 16.74 22.52
C SER A 64 -4.96 17.89 21.50
N PRO A 65 -3.95 18.80 21.57
CA PRO A 65 -3.73 19.79 20.51
C PRO A 65 -3.41 19.15 19.13
N SER A 66 -3.00 17.89 19.13
CA SER A 66 -2.73 17.11 17.92
C SER A 66 -3.98 16.48 17.32
N ARG A 67 -5.17 16.71 17.89
CA ARG A 67 -6.42 16.16 17.37
C ARG A 67 -6.93 16.93 16.17
N ASN A 68 -7.23 16.18 15.10
CA ASN A 68 -8.02 16.67 13.97
C ASN A 68 -9.52 16.54 14.33
N GLN A 69 -10.18 17.68 14.60
CA GLN A 69 -11.59 17.70 14.99
C GLN A 69 -12.52 17.67 13.79
N ASP A 70 -12.02 17.96 12.59
CA ASP A 70 -12.83 18.09 11.36
C ASP A 70 -13.04 16.75 10.64
N ILE A 71 -12.42 15.68 11.09
CA ILE A 71 -12.51 14.36 10.45
C ILE A 71 -13.93 13.77 10.59
N ASN A 72 -14.49 13.35 9.46
CA ASN A 72 -15.77 12.64 9.48
C ASN A 72 -15.60 11.26 10.15
N ALA A 73 -16.40 10.99 11.16
CA ALA A 73 -16.40 9.74 11.90
C ALA A 73 -16.62 8.48 11.02
N THR A 74 -17.22 8.63 9.86
CA THR A 74 -17.41 7.55 8.88
C THR A 74 -16.07 7.01 8.39
N TYR A 75 -15.08 7.87 8.13
CA TYR A 75 -13.75 7.46 7.70
C TYR A 75 -12.99 6.68 8.78
N LEU A 76 -13.11 7.09 10.04
CA LEU A 76 -12.51 6.40 11.17
C LEU A 76 -13.14 5.02 11.39
N ARG A 77 -14.46 4.91 11.25
CA ARG A 77 -15.19 3.63 11.41
C ARG A 77 -14.92 2.64 10.28
N SER A 78 -14.71 3.12 9.06
CA SER A 78 -14.42 2.30 7.89
C SER A 78 -12.94 1.90 7.75
N GLY A 79 -12.05 2.52 8.52
CA GLY A 79 -10.61 2.29 8.40
C GLY A 79 -9.97 2.89 7.14
N ILE A 80 -10.69 3.73 6.39
CA ILE A 80 -10.14 4.44 5.22
C ILE A 80 -9.05 5.42 5.67
N ALA A 81 -9.27 6.06 6.83
CA ALA A 81 -8.37 7.04 7.40
C ALA A 81 -8.19 6.78 8.91
N ASP A 82 -7.57 5.67 9.25
CA ASP A 82 -7.39 5.24 10.65
C ASP A 82 -6.49 6.18 11.48
N PHE A 83 -5.66 7.02 10.83
CA PHE A 83 -4.94 8.13 11.44
C PHE A 83 -5.61 9.49 11.26
N GLY A 84 -6.76 9.55 10.61
CA GLY A 84 -7.46 10.81 10.32
C GLY A 84 -7.85 11.64 11.55
N HIS A 85 -7.88 11.04 12.73
CA HIS A 85 -8.13 11.73 14.00
C HIS A 85 -6.91 12.53 14.51
N MET A 86 -5.71 12.34 13.92
CA MET A 86 -4.51 13.13 14.19
C MET A 86 -4.34 14.24 13.15
N THR A 87 -3.78 15.37 13.54
CA THR A 87 -3.27 16.36 12.58
C THR A 87 -2.19 15.75 11.70
N TYR A 88 -2.05 16.19 10.46
CA TYR A 88 -1.10 15.58 9.55
C TYR A 88 0.35 15.69 10.02
N THR A 89 0.70 16.83 10.63
CA THR A 89 2.02 17.02 11.25
C THR A 89 2.30 15.96 12.31
N GLU A 90 1.32 15.62 13.15
CA GLU A 90 1.50 14.59 14.17
C GLU A 90 1.60 13.19 13.57
N GLN A 91 0.84 12.90 12.50
CA GLN A 91 0.99 11.64 11.76
C GLN A 91 2.43 11.44 11.29
N LEU A 92 3.07 12.48 10.71
CA LEU A 92 4.45 12.42 10.22
C LEU A 92 5.45 12.17 11.35
N LYS A 93 5.31 12.86 12.47
CA LYS A 93 6.16 12.67 13.66
C LYS A 93 6.02 11.26 14.22
N PHE A 94 4.78 10.78 14.33
CA PHE A 94 4.52 9.43 14.84
C PHE A 94 5.11 8.36 13.94
N LYS A 95 4.99 8.50 12.62
CA LYS A 95 5.59 7.58 11.64
C LYS A 95 7.11 7.54 11.74
N ARG A 96 7.78 8.69 11.89
CA ARG A 96 9.22 8.74 12.15
C ARG A 96 9.57 8.03 13.45
N LYS A 97 8.83 8.31 14.53
CA LYS A 97 9.02 7.64 15.83
C LYS A 97 8.94 6.12 15.71
N GLN A 98 7.99 5.59 14.94
CA GLN A 98 7.88 4.15 14.72
C GLN A 98 9.14 3.56 14.08
N VAL A 99 9.74 4.25 13.10
CA VAL A 99 10.98 3.80 12.46
C VAL A 99 12.13 3.78 13.48
N VAL A 100 12.32 4.87 14.21
CA VAL A 100 13.36 4.98 15.25
C VAL A 100 13.19 3.89 16.31
N ASP A 101 11.98 3.72 16.83
CA ASP A 101 11.68 2.72 17.86
C ASP A 101 11.97 1.28 17.40
N ASN A 102 11.63 0.95 16.14
CA ASN A 102 11.90 -0.38 15.57
C ASN A 102 13.41 -0.62 15.39
N LEU A 103 14.15 0.36 14.88
CA LEU A 103 15.60 0.25 14.71
C LEU A 103 16.28 0.04 16.08
N TYR A 104 15.90 0.82 17.09
CA TYR A 104 16.44 0.67 18.43
C TYR A 104 16.08 -0.66 19.08
N LYS A 105 14.80 -1.00 19.15
CA LYS A 105 14.30 -2.18 19.88
C LYS A 105 14.69 -3.50 19.22
N THR A 106 14.74 -3.54 17.89
CA THR A 106 14.96 -4.79 17.13
C THR A 106 16.42 -4.96 16.72
N ALA A 107 17.06 -3.89 16.23
CA ALA A 107 18.42 -3.93 15.71
C ALA A 107 19.48 -3.35 16.65
N GLY A 108 19.07 -2.70 17.77
CA GLY A 108 19.98 -2.06 18.70
C GLY A 108 20.66 -0.80 18.13
N ILE A 109 20.05 -0.20 17.09
CA ILE A 109 20.62 0.96 16.38
C ILE A 109 20.05 2.23 16.99
N SER A 110 20.94 3.12 17.49
CA SER A 110 20.59 4.42 18.09
C SER A 110 21.37 5.60 17.50
N ASP A 111 22.43 5.33 16.75
CA ASP A 111 23.43 6.28 16.24
C ASP A 111 23.27 6.62 14.77
N VAL A 112 22.24 6.06 14.11
CA VAL A 112 21.94 6.33 12.71
C VAL A 112 20.89 7.44 12.60
N GLU A 113 21.16 8.37 11.70
CA GLU A 113 20.19 9.43 11.39
C GLU A 113 18.95 8.87 10.70
N VAL A 114 17.78 9.05 11.35
CA VAL A 114 16.47 8.87 10.72
C VAL A 114 15.92 10.26 10.43
N ALA A 115 15.82 10.58 9.15
CA ALA A 115 15.34 11.88 8.70
C ALA A 115 13.87 12.13 9.10
N GLU A 116 13.41 13.38 9.01
CA GLU A 116 11.98 13.70 9.14
C GLU A 116 11.18 12.96 8.08
N THR A 117 9.96 12.51 8.44
CA THR A 117 9.10 11.82 7.48
C THR A 117 8.72 12.75 6.33
N LEU A 118 9.05 12.37 5.11
CA LEU A 118 8.65 13.10 3.92
C LEU A 118 7.16 12.91 3.68
N GLY A 119 6.39 13.99 3.76
CA GLY A 119 4.94 13.99 3.58
C GLY A 119 4.46 14.65 2.29
N MET A 120 3.14 14.64 2.09
CA MET A 120 2.46 15.34 1.01
C MET A 120 2.06 16.76 1.41
N LYS A 121 2.05 17.67 0.45
CA LYS A 121 1.47 19.00 0.65
C LYS A 121 -0.05 18.93 0.85
N THR A 122 -0.72 18.06 0.08
CA THR A 122 -2.17 17.81 0.17
C THR A 122 -2.38 16.31 0.42
N PRO A 123 -2.54 15.88 1.69
CA PRO A 123 -2.54 14.46 2.07
C PRO A 123 -3.91 13.79 1.87
N TYR A 124 -4.60 14.12 0.78
CA TYR A 124 -5.92 13.64 0.41
C TYR A 124 -6.01 13.35 -1.08
N ALA A 125 -7.01 12.59 -1.50
CA ALA A 125 -7.32 12.32 -2.91
C ALA A 125 -6.15 11.80 -3.77
N TYR A 126 -5.20 11.12 -3.15
CA TYR A 126 -3.95 10.68 -3.79
C TYR A 126 -4.03 9.29 -4.44
N ARG A 127 -4.99 8.44 -4.02
CA ARG A 127 -5.05 7.05 -4.50
C ARG A 127 -5.59 6.99 -5.92
N ASN A 128 -4.76 6.48 -6.81
CA ASN A 128 -5.08 6.26 -8.23
C ASN A 128 -5.75 4.90 -8.52
N LYS A 129 -6.06 4.12 -7.47
CA LYS A 129 -6.75 2.83 -7.56
C LYS A 129 -7.75 2.67 -6.43
N ALA A 130 -8.97 2.28 -6.76
CA ALA A 130 -10.02 1.90 -5.83
C ALA A 130 -10.45 0.45 -6.04
N GLN A 131 -10.80 -0.24 -4.96
CA GLN A 131 -11.38 -1.58 -4.96
C GLN A 131 -12.57 -1.57 -3.99
N VAL A 132 -13.75 -1.36 -4.54
CA VAL A 132 -14.95 -1.04 -3.76
C VAL A 132 -15.93 -2.19 -3.81
N PRO A 133 -16.32 -2.77 -2.66
CA PRO A 133 -17.36 -3.80 -2.61
C PRO A 133 -18.72 -3.24 -2.98
N VAL A 134 -19.53 -4.06 -3.63
CA VAL A 134 -20.92 -3.77 -3.99
C VAL A 134 -21.83 -4.69 -3.19
N ARG A 135 -22.60 -4.15 -2.30
CA ARG A 135 -23.44 -4.90 -1.35
C ARG A 135 -24.86 -4.33 -1.24
N ARG A 136 -25.75 -5.10 -0.65
CA ARG A 136 -27.09 -4.62 -0.29
C ARG A 136 -27.06 -4.01 1.11
N VAL A 137 -27.42 -2.75 1.22
CA VAL A 137 -27.57 -2.04 2.51
C VAL A 137 -28.95 -1.43 2.58
N LYS A 138 -29.73 -1.74 3.62
CA LYS A 138 -31.10 -1.26 3.81
C LYS A 138 -31.99 -1.46 2.56
N GLY A 139 -31.84 -2.59 1.87
CA GLY A 139 -32.65 -2.95 0.70
C GLY A 139 -32.11 -2.42 -0.64
N GLN A 140 -31.12 -1.53 -0.67
CA GLN A 140 -30.56 -0.95 -1.89
C GLN A 140 -29.15 -1.48 -2.19
N LEU A 141 -28.78 -1.46 -3.47
CA LEU A 141 -27.40 -1.69 -3.90
C LEU A 141 -26.57 -0.47 -3.51
N GLU A 142 -25.48 -0.70 -2.77
CA GLU A 142 -24.55 0.33 -2.32
C GLU A 142 -23.12 -0.02 -2.62
N THR A 143 -22.30 1.02 -2.71
CA THR A 143 -20.85 0.99 -2.73
C THR A 143 -20.29 1.69 -1.50
N GLY A 144 -19.16 1.24 -0.98
CA GLY A 144 -18.61 1.84 0.24
C GLY A 144 -17.42 1.05 0.73
N PHE A 145 -17.21 1.06 2.04
CA PHE A 145 -16.14 0.32 2.69
C PHE A 145 -16.68 -0.48 3.88
N TYR A 146 -16.01 -1.57 4.23
CA TYR A 146 -16.39 -2.33 5.41
C TYR A 146 -16.07 -1.58 6.69
N ARG A 147 -16.94 -1.70 7.70
CA ARG A 147 -16.61 -1.31 9.06
C ARG A 147 -15.40 -2.10 9.53
N LYS A 148 -14.48 -1.45 10.27
CA LYS A 148 -13.34 -2.13 10.91
C LYS A 148 -13.78 -3.41 11.61
N ASN A 149 -13.07 -4.51 11.38
CA ASN A 149 -13.33 -5.83 11.98
C ASN A 149 -14.74 -6.38 11.71
N SER A 150 -15.36 -6.03 10.57
CA SER A 150 -16.70 -6.45 10.19
C SER A 150 -16.81 -6.60 8.67
N HIS A 151 -17.82 -7.35 8.21
CA HIS A 151 -18.26 -7.39 6.81
C HIS A 151 -19.46 -6.45 6.55
N ASP A 152 -19.83 -5.61 7.52
CA ASP A 152 -20.90 -4.64 7.33
C ASP A 152 -20.41 -3.47 6.47
N LEU A 153 -21.03 -3.27 5.31
CA LEU A 153 -20.72 -2.15 4.44
C LEU A 153 -21.24 -0.83 5.01
N ILE A 154 -20.39 0.16 5.07
CA ILE A 154 -20.72 1.55 5.28
C ILE A 154 -20.79 2.22 3.91
N PRO A 155 -21.96 2.69 3.43
CA PRO A 155 -22.05 3.44 2.19
C PRO A 155 -21.22 4.71 2.23
N ILE A 156 -20.39 4.91 1.20
CA ILE A 156 -19.50 6.08 1.07
C ILE A 156 -19.49 6.50 -0.39
N GLU A 157 -19.60 7.80 -0.64
CA GLU A 157 -19.56 8.41 -1.97
C GLU A 157 -18.27 9.24 -2.18
N ASP A 158 -17.75 9.81 -1.10
CA ASP A 158 -16.49 10.54 -1.07
C ASP A 158 -15.49 9.76 -0.18
N PHE A 159 -14.50 9.17 -0.81
CA PHE A 159 -13.49 8.35 -0.12
C PHE A 159 -12.25 9.19 0.20
N LEU A 160 -12.32 10.19 0.96
CA LEU A 160 -11.27 11.09 1.44
C LEU A 160 -9.89 10.99 0.75
N ILE A 161 -9.34 9.79 0.64
CA ILE A 161 -7.98 9.51 0.13
C ILE A 161 -7.97 9.04 -1.34
N GLN A 162 -9.13 8.75 -1.96
CA GLN A 162 -9.20 8.35 -3.37
C GLN A 162 -9.30 9.58 -4.28
N ASP A 163 -8.77 9.43 -5.50
CA ASP A 163 -8.93 10.42 -6.57
C ASP A 163 -10.42 10.71 -6.82
N LYS A 164 -10.75 11.99 -6.95
CA LYS A 164 -12.15 12.42 -7.03
C LYS A 164 -12.87 12.00 -8.31
N GLU A 165 -12.15 11.80 -9.40
CA GLU A 165 -12.74 11.26 -10.64
C GLU A 165 -13.10 9.78 -10.48
N ILE A 166 -12.30 9.04 -9.70
CA ILE A 166 -12.63 7.66 -9.32
C ILE A 166 -13.91 7.62 -8.50
N ASP A 167 -14.06 8.49 -7.50
CA ASP A 167 -15.26 8.56 -6.68
C ASP A 167 -16.51 8.86 -7.52
N LYS A 168 -16.43 9.84 -8.42
CA LYS A 168 -17.52 10.20 -9.35
C LYS A 168 -17.93 9.01 -10.23
N LEU A 169 -16.94 8.29 -10.77
CA LEU A 169 -17.21 7.11 -11.59
C LEU A 169 -17.91 6.01 -10.79
N ILE A 170 -17.45 5.71 -9.57
CA ILE A 170 -18.03 4.69 -8.71
C ILE A 170 -19.51 5.02 -8.40
N VAL A 171 -19.81 6.26 -8.04
CA VAL A 171 -21.18 6.71 -7.74
C VAL A 171 -22.06 6.58 -8.99
N PHE A 172 -21.57 7.05 -10.13
CA PHE A 172 -22.29 6.96 -11.40
C PHE A 172 -22.59 5.49 -11.80
N VAL A 173 -21.60 4.62 -11.69
CA VAL A 173 -21.77 3.19 -12.00
C VAL A 173 -22.72 2.54 -11.02
N ARG A 174 -22.63 2.83 -9.71
CA ARG A 174 -23.57 2.35 -8.71
C ARG A 174 -25.03 2.68 -9.10
N ASP A 175 -25.27 3.90 -9.52
CA ASP A 175 -26.63 4.36 -9.88
C ASP A 175 -27.12 3.72 -11.18
N LEU A 176 -26.23 3.44 -12.14
CA LEU A 176 -26.57 2.63 -13.32
C LEU A 176 -26.89 1.19 -12.94
N LEU A 177 -26.12 0.55 -12.06
CA LEU A 177 -26.38 -0.81 -11.61
C LEU A 177 -27.76 -0.92 -10.95
N ARG A 178 -28.18 0.09 -10.18
CA ARG A 178 -29.53 0.21 -9.62
C ARG A 178 -30.60 0.34 -10.71
N ARG A 179 -30.39 1.24 -11.68
CA ARG A 179 -31.32 1.49 -12.79
C ARG A 179 -31.57 0.25 -13.64
N TYR A 180 -30.53 -0.54 -13.89
CA TYR A 180 -30.59 -1.77 -14.69
C TYR A 180 -30.92 -3.02 -13.85
N ASP A 181 -31.25 -2.86 -12.57
CA ASP A 181 -31.57 -3.93 -11.61
C ASP A 181 -30.50 -5.04 -11.53
N LEU A 182 -29.23 -4.67 -11.66
CA LEU A 182 -28.12 -5.60 -11.48
C LEU A 182 -27.92 -5.90 -10.00
N LYS A 183 -27.94 -7.17 -9.63
CA LYS A 183 -27.98 -7.57 -8.22
C LYS A 183 -26.58 -7.55 -7.59
N PRO A 184 -26.39 -6.91 -6.42
CA PRO A 184 -25.16 -7.02 -5.67
C PRO A 184 -24.99 -8.44 -5.13
N TYR A 185 -23.72 -8.85 -4.97
CA TYR A 185 -23.40 -10.14 -4.38
C TYR A 185 -23.70 -10.18 -2.88
N ASP A 186 -24.36 -11.24 -2.46
CA ASP A 186 -24.59 -11.57 -1.05
C ASP A 186 -23.63 -12.69 -0.63
N GLU A 187 -22.73 -12.41 0.31
CA GLU A 187 -21.71 -13.35 0.76
C GLU A 187 -22.29 -14.49 1.60
N LYS A 188 -23.40 -14.27 2.30
CA LYS A 188 -24.05 -15.26 3.15
C LYS A 188 -24.82 -16.28 2.32
N GLU A 189 -25.62 -15.75 1.40
CA GLU A 189 -26.47 -16.55 0.52
C GLU A 189 -25.74 -17.06 -0.72
N GLN A 190 -24.53 -16.54 -1.00
CA GLN A 190 -23.72 -16.81 -2.20
C GLN A 190 -24.51 -16.57 -3.50
N THR A 191 -25.35 -15.54 -3.50
CA THR A 191 -26.21 -15.15 -4.62
C THR A 191 -25.87 -13.75 -5.10
N GLY A 192 -26.43 -13.35 -6.26
CA GLY A 192 -26.19 -12.05 -6.86
C GLY A 192 -25.06 -12.10 -7.89
N LEU A 193 -24.75 -10.97 -8.48
CA LEU A 193 -23.89 -10.89 -9.66
C LEU A 193 -22.66 -10.01 -9.44
N ILE A 194 -22.83 -8.77 -8.97
CA ILE A 194 -21.75 -7.78 -8.88
C ILE A 194 -21.10 -7.84 -7.50
N ARG A 195 -19.82 -8.21 -7.45
CA ARG A 195 -19.04 -8.33 -6.21
C ARG A 195 -18.32 -7.05 -5.83
N HIS A 196 -17.57 -6.50 -6.79
CA HIS A 196 -16.73 -5.30 -6.61
C HIS A 196 -16.71 -4.47 -7.88
N LEU A 197 -16.42 -3.19 -7.70
CA LEU A 197 -15.95 -2.29 -8.74
C LEU A 197 -14.48 -2.00 -8.44
N VAL A 198 -13.61 -2.21 -9.44
CA VAL A 198 -12.22 -1.80 -9.34
C VAL A 198 -11.97 -0.72 -10.38
N VAL A 199 -11.45 0.41 -9.94
CA VAL A 199 -11.14 1.54 -10.83
C VAL A 199 -9.66 1.88 -10.70
N ARG A 200 -9.01 2.10 -11.82
CA ARG A 200 -7.67 2.68 -11.91
C ARG A 200 -7.73 3.97 -12.71
N ARG A 201 -6.91 4.93 -12.33
CA ARG A 201 -6.73 6.17 -13.07
C ARG A 201 -5.25 6.49 -13.19
N GLY A 202 -4.76 6.74 -14.39
CA GLY A 202 -3.40 7.24 -14.60
C GLY A 202 -3.28 8.65 -13.99
N HIS A 203 -2.25 8.87 -13.19
CA HIS A 203 -2.03 10.15 -12.52
C HIS A 203 -1.73 11.27 -13.53
N TYR A 204 -0.83 11.01 -14.47
CA TYR A 204 -0.45 11.96 -15.51
C TYR A 204 -1.33 11.85 -16.75
N SER A 205 -1.66 10.63 -17.18
CA SER A 205 -2.45 10.41 -18.40
C SER A 205 -3.93 10.75 -18.23
N GLY A 206 -4.46 10.62 -17.02
CA GLY A 206 -5.88 10.72 -16.74
C GLY A 206 -6.72 9.57 -17.30
N GLN A 207 -6.13 8.60 -17.99
CA GLN A 207 -6.83 7.42 -18.51
C GLN A 207 -7.43 6.61 -17.38
N MET A 208 -8.64 6.10 -17.58
CA MET A 208 -9.34 5.31 -16.58
C MET A 208 -9.65 3.90 -17.08
N MET A 209 -9.53 2.95 -16.17
CA MET A 209 -9.96 1.56 -16.31
C MET A 209 -11.02 1.25 -15.27
N LEU A 210 -12.13 0.64 -15.69
CA LEU A 210 -13.15 0.10 -14.80
C LEU A 210 -13.18 -1.42 -14.92
N VAL A 211 -13.14 -2.13 -13.79
CA VAL A 211 -13.31 -3.59 -13.74
C VAL A 211 -14.56 -3.93 -12.97
N PHE A 212 -15.48 -4.63 -13.63
CA PHE A 212 -16.61 -5.29 -12.99
C PHE A 212 -16.19 -6.67 -12.50
N VAL A 213 -16.17 -6.88 -11.18
CA VAL A 213 -15.96 -8.21 -10.62
C VAL A 213 -17.32 -8.88 -10.44
N THR A 214 -17.55 -9.95 -11.19
CA THR A 214 -18.84 -10.64 -11.28
C THR A 214 -18.74 -12.10 -10.87
N THR A 215 -19.84 -12.67 -10.41
CA THR A 215 -19.91 -14.12 -10.07
C THR A 215 -20.11 -15.01 -11.31
N LYS A 216 -20.57 -14.43 -12.42
CA LYS A 216 -20.93 -15.17 -13.66
C LYS A 216 -20.45 -14.37 -14.88
N PRO A 217 -20.16 -15.05 -15.99
CA PRO A 217 -19.72 -14.39 -17.24
C PRO A 217 -20.80 -13.56 -17.91
N LYS A 218 -22.09 -13.96 -17.79
CA LYS A 218 -23.19 -13.26 -18.44
C LYS A 218 -23.74 -12.17 -17.52
N VAL A 219 -23.67 -10.93 -17.97
CA VAL A 219 -24.24 -9.73 -17.31
C VAL A 219 -25.32 -9.16 -18.23
N PHE A 220 -26.57 -9.17 -17.75
CA PHE A 220 -27.69 -8.69 -18.55
C PHE A 220 -27.58 -7.18 -18.78
N ARG A 221 -27.79 -6.73 -20.01
CA ARG A 221 -27.74 -5.31 -20.43
C ARG A 221 -26.39 -4.62 -20.21
N ILE A 222 -25.29 -5.36 -20.11
CA ILE A 222 -23.96 -4.77 -19.86
C ILE A 222 -23.57 -3.77 -20.94
N ASP A 223 -23.94 -4.01 -22.22
CA ASP A 223 -23.64 -3.12 -23.34
C ASP A 223 -24.30 -1.75 -23.15
N GLN A 224 -25.52 -1.71 -22.62
CA GLN A 224 -26.23 -0.46 -22.33
C GLN A 224 -25.57 0.30 -21.17
N VAL A 225 -25.09 -0.42 -20.14
CA VAL A 225 -24.36 0.15 -19.01
C VAL A 225 -23.04 0.73 -19.51
N ILE A 226 -22.29 -0.01 -20.33
CA ILE A 226 -21.02 0.43 -20.92
C ILE A 226 -21.21 1.70 -21.77
N ALA A 227 -22.22 1.71 -22.66
CA ALA A 227 -22.52 2.87 -23.49
C ALA A 227 -22.77 4.14 -22.65
N LYS A 228 -23.51 4.03 -21.54
CA LYS A 228 -23.74 5.17 -20.64
C LYS A 228 -22.50 5.63 -19.89
N ILE A 229 -21.63 4.69 -19.49
CA ILE A 229 -20.37 5.00 -18.81
C ILE A 229 -19.43 5.73 -19.79
N THR A 230 -19.24 5.21 -20.99
CA THR A 230 -18.32 5.80 -21.96
C THR A 230 -18.80 7.15 -22.52
N GLU A 231 -20.12 7.35 -22.58
CA GLU A 231 -20.72 8.65 -22.89
C GLU A 231 -20.41 9.70 -21.79
N ALA A 232 -20.53 9.30 -20.51
CA ALA A 232 -20.37 10.22 -19.36
C ALA A 232 -18.89 10.46 -18.99
N PHE A 233 -18.02 9.47 -19.23
CA PHE A 233 -16.60 9.52 -18.87
C PHE A 233 -15.71 9.22 -20.09
N PRO A 234 -15.39 10.22 -20.92
CA PRO A 234 -14.52 10.03 -22.10
C PRO A 234 -13.09 9.59 -21.76
N SER A 235 -12.66 9.74 -20.49
CA SER A 235 -11.37 9.26 -20.01
C SER A 235 -11.30 7.74 -19.80
N ILE A 236 -12.43 7.04 -19.87
CA ILE A 236 -12.48 5.57 -19.83
C ILE A 236 -11.94 5.04 -21.15
N VAL A 237 -10.80 4.36 -21.10
CA VAL A 237 -10.17 3.68 -22.26
C VAL A 237 -10.24 2.16 -22.14
N SER A 238 -10.63 1.66 -20.96
CA SER A 238 -10.68 0.22 -20.67
C SER A 238 -11.85 -0.10 -19.76
N ILE A 239 -12.69 -1.05 -20.16
CA ILE A 239 -13.69 -1.68 -19.27
C ILE A 239 -13.50 -3.19 -19.36
N ILE A 240 -13.27 -3.80 -18.19
CA ILE A 240 -12.94 -5.21 -18.06
C ILE A 240 -13.98 -5.90 -17.19
N GLN A 241 -14.30 -7.13 -17.50
CA GLN A 241 -14.98 -8.05 -16.60
C GLN A 241 -13.98 -9.02 -16.01
N ASN A 242 -13.96 -9.15 -14.69
CA ASN A 242 -13.31 -10.24 -13.99
C ASN A 242 -14.36 -11.18 -13.43
N ILE A 243 -14.18 -12.49 -13.63
CA ILE A 243 -15.12 -13.50 -13.15
C ILE A 243 -14.53 -14.16 -11.90
N ASN A 244 -15.21 -13.96 -10.77
CA ASN A 244 -14.87 -14.58 -9.50
C ASN A 244 -16.10 -15.25 -8.90
N ASP A 245 -16.26 -16.54 -9.19
CA ASP A 245 -17.35 -17.40 -8.74
C ASP A 245 -17.07 -18.09 -7.39
N LYS A 246 -15.87 -17.90 -6.83
CA LYS A 246 -15.44 -18.59 -5.62
C LYS A 246 -15.86 -17.86 -4.35
N ASN A 247 -16.15 -18.60 -3.31
CA ASN A 247 -16.29 -18.08 -1.95
C ASN A 247 -14.88 -17.82 -1.35
N THR A 248 -14.35 -16.62 -1.60
CA THR A 248 -13.00 -16.23 -1.21
C THR A 248 -12.96 -14.74 -0.91
N ASN A 249 -12.00 -14.33 -0.07
CA ASN A 249 -11.69 -12.91 0.20
C ASN A 249 -10.86 -12.26 -0.92
N ALA A 250 -10.36 -13.04 -1.89
CA ALA A 250 -9.69 -12.48 -3.05
C ALA A 250 -10.70 -11.71 -3.90
N ILE A 251 -10.33 -10.50 -4.31
CA ILE A 251 -11.19 -9.64 -5.14
C ILE A 251 -11.30 -10.24 -6.54
N PHE A 252 -10.18 -10.56 -7.18
CA PHE A 252 -10.14 -11.10 -8.53
C PHE A 252 -10.19 -12.62 -8.58
N GLY A 253 -10.98 -13.14 -9.53
CA GLY A 253 -10.86 -14.50 -10.04
C GLY A 253 -9.78 -14.59 -11.12
N LYS A 254 -9.71 -15.76 -11.78
CA LYS A 254 -8.64 -16.03 -12.76
C LYS A 254 -8.95 -15.50 -14.17
N GLU A 255 -10.23 -15.33 -14.52
CA GLU A 255 -10.66 -14.99 -15.86
C GLU A 255 -10.92 -13.48 -15.99
N PHE A 256 -10.30 -12.87 -17.01
CA PHE A 256 -10.49 -11.47 -17.38
C PHE A 256 -10.96 -11.39 -18.83
N ARG A 257 -11.93 -10.52 -19.11
CA ARG A 257 -12.48 -10.26 -20.45
C ARG A 257 -12.56 -8.77 -20.66
N THR A 258 -12.03 -8.28 -21.74
CA THR A 258 -12.20 -6.89 -22.17
C THR A 258 -13.59 -6.71 -22.74
N LEU A 259 -14.37 -5.81 -22.15
CA LEU A 259 -15.72 -5.47 -22.58
C LEU A 259 -15.73 -4.23 -23.49
N TYR A 260 -14.77 -3.32 -23.29
CA TYR A 260 -14.62 -2.10 -24.06
C TYR A 260 -13.18 -1.61 -24.06
N GLY A 261 -12.71 -1.14 -25.22
CA GLY A 261 -11.43 -0.48 -25.39
C GLY A 261 -10.23 -1.41 -25.24
N GLN A 262 -9.26 -0.99 -24.47
CA GLN A 262 -7.96 -1.64 -24.30
C GLN A 262 -7.92 -2.54 -23.06
N ASP A 263 -6.95 -3.47 -23.00
CA ASP A 263 -6.73 -4.32 -21.83
C ASP A 263 -5.99 -3.60 -20.69
N THR A 264 -5.36 -2.46 -21.00
CA THR A 264 -4.50 -1.70 -20.11
C THR A 264 -4.84 -0.20 -20.16
N ILE A 265 -4.38 0.52 -19.16
CA ILE A 265 -4.19 1.98 -19.22
C ILE A 265 -2.70 2.28 -19.28
N THR A 266 -2.34 3.47 -19.72
CA THR A 266 -0.96 3.98 -19.64
C THR A 266 -0.85 5.08 -18.60
N ASP A 267 0.29 5.13 -17.93
CA ASP A 267 0.66 6.23 -17.05
C ASP A 267 2.17 6.41 -17.05
N SER A 268 2.65 7.54 -16.54
CA SER A 268 4.08 7.84 -16.47
C SER A 268 4.56 7.85 -15.03
N MET A 269 5.82 7.48 -14.79
CA MET A 269 6.50 7.60 -13.50
C MET A 269 7.99 7.82 -13.73
N LEU A 270 8.57 8.86 -13.12
CA LEU A 270 9.99 9.21 -13.25
C LEU A 270 10.49 9.24 -14.72
N GLY A 271 9.66 9.78 -15.61
CA GLY A 271 10.01 9.97 -17.02
C GLY A 271 9.90 8.72 -17.90
N ASN A 272 9.38 7.61 -17.40
CA ASN A 272 9.07 6.42 -18.18
C ASN A 272 7.57 6.18 -18.24
N ASP A 273 7.12 5.61 -19.37
CA ASP A 273 5.73 5.23 -19.59
C ASP A 273 5.51 3.75 -19.29
N TYR A 274 4.42 3.46 -18.60
CA TYR A 274 4.06 2.11 -18.18
C TYR A 274 2.67 1.73 -18.70
N GLU A 275 2.54 0.49 -19.15
CA GLU A 275 1.25 -0.16 -19.31
C GLU A 275 0.84 -0.83 -18.01
N ILE A 276 -0.41 -0.56 -17.61
CA ILE A 276 -0.95 -1.01 -16.33
C ILE A 276 -2.22 -1.81 -16.61
N SER A 277 -2.16 -3.11 -16.34
CA SER A 277 -3.32 -4.00 -16.42
C SER A 277 -4.17 -3.93 -15.15
N ALA A 278 -5.32 -4.60 -15.16
CA ALA A 278 -6.16 -4.73 -13.97
C ALA A 278 -5.41 -5.37 -12.79
N GLN A 279 -4.50 -6.30 -13.05
CA GLN A 279 -3.77 -7.08 -12.06
C GLN A 279 -2.42 -6.49 -11.67
N SER A 280 -1.79 -5.69 -12.53
CA SER A 280 -0.44 -5.16 -12.30
C SER A 280 -0.34 -4.46 -10.94
N PHE A 281 0.72 -4.74 -10.21
CA PHE A 281 1.08 -3.88 -9.09
C PHE A 281 1.65 -2.58 -9.64
N TYR A 282 1.06 -1.48 -9.26
CA TYR A 282 1.52 -0.12 -9.54
C TYR A 282 1.20 0.74 -8.32
N GLN A 283 2.12 1.56 -7.88
CA GLN A 283 1.98 2.35 -6.66
C GLN A 283 0.75 3.25 -6.72
N VAL A 284 -0.05 3.22 -5.66
CA VAL A 284 -1.35 3.92 -5.64
C VAL A 284 -1.26 5.41 -5.40
N ASN A 285 -0.10 5.91 -4.99
CA ASN A 285 0.21 7.32 -4.80
C ASN A 285 1.43 7.67 -5.64
N THR A 286 1.20 8.08 -6.88
CA THR A 286 2.27 8.31 -7.86
C THR A 286 3.24 9.40 -7.39
N GLU A 287 2.76 10.54 -6.86
CA GLU A 287 3.60 11.63 -6.37
C GLU A 287 4.61 11.15 -5.31
N MET A 288 4.13 10.40 -4.33
CA MET A 288 5.00 9.94 -3.25
C MET A 288 5.84 8.72 -3.64
N ALA A 289 5.37 7.90 -4.59
CA ALA A 289 6.17 6.82 -5.15
C ALA A 289 7.38 7.34 -5.93
N GLU A 290 7.21 8.39 -6.73
CA GLU A 290 8.31 9.06 -7.42
C GLU A 290 9.36 9.59 -6.42
N LYS A 291 8.93 10.22 -5.33
CA LYS A 291 9.82 10.69 -4.27
C LYS A 291 10.53 9.52 -3.57
N LEU A 292 9.81 8.45 -3.26
CA LEU A 292 10.35 7.24 -2.63
C LEU A 292 11.45 6.62 -3.50
N TYR A 293 11.18 6.44 -4.78
CA TYR A 293 12.12 5.85 -5.73
C TYR A 293 13.30 6.78 -6.02
N GLN A 294 13.07 8.10 -6.11
CA GLN A 294 14.17 9.06 -6.25
C GLN A 294 15.12 9.01 -5.06
N ILE A 295 14.60 8.89 -3.83
CA ILE A 295 15.43 8.71 -2.62
C ILE A 295 16.23 7.41 -2.70
N ALA A 296 15.63 6.32 -3.17
CA ALA A 296 16.35 5.05 -3.34
C ALA A 296 17.48 5.18 -4.38
N ILE A 297 17.25 5.88 -5.47
CA ILE A 297 18.26 6.19 -6.50
C ILE A 297 19.38 7.06 -5.90
N ASP A 298 19.03 8.15 -5.21
CA ASP A 298 20.01 9.07 -4.59
C ASP A 298 20.85 8.38 -3.52
N PHE A 299 20.25 7.48 -2.73
CA PHE A 299 20.98 6.68 -1.73
C PHE A 299 21.93 5.68 -2.37
N SER A 300 21.58 5.17 -3.53
CA SER A 300 22.40 4.23 -4.28
C SER A 300 23.63 4.88 -4.92
N ASP A 301 23.62 6.21 -5.17
CA ASP A 301 24.72 6.98 -5.74
C ASP A 301 25.28 6.29 -7.00
N LEU A 302 24.38 6.14 -7.98
CA LEU A 302 24.63 5.40 -9.21
C LEU A 302 25.41 6.23 -10.24
N ASN A 303 26.17 5.53 -11.08
CA ASN A 303 26.92 6.13 -12.20
C ASN A 303 26.87 5.23 -13.44
N SER A 304 27.44 5.70 -14.55
CA SER A 304 27.42 5.00 -15.85
C SER A 304 28.09 3.62 -15.88
N ASP A 305 28.94 3.32 -14.91
CA ASP A 305 29.63 2.03 -14.81
C ASP A 305 28.93 1.06 -13.85
N SER A 306 27.92 1.55 -13.09
CA SER A 306 27.21 0.77 -12.08
C SER A 306 26.46 -0.40 -12.68
N ILE A 307 26.58 -1.57 -12.04
CA ILE A 307 25.75 -2.76 -12.26
C ILE A 307 24.78 -2.86 -11.06
N VAL A 308 23.49 -2.87 -11.32
CA VAL A 308 22.46 -2.85 -10.28
C VAL A 308 21.57 -4.08 -10.39
N ILE A 309 21.29 -4.71 -9.25
CA ILE A 309 20.21 -5.70 -9.13
C ILE A 309 18.98 -5.02 -8.55
N ASP A 310 17.85 -5.14 -9.26
CA ASP A 310 16.50 -4.74 -8.81
C ASP A 310 15.76 -6.01 -8.37
N ALA A 311 15.82 -6.31 -7.08
CA ALA A 311 15.16 -7.48 -6.52
C ALA A 311 13.72 -7.18 -6.11
N TYR A 312 12.80 -8.09 -6.45
CA TYR A 312 11.35 -7.88 -6.36
C TYR A 312 10.86 -6.81 -7.34
N SER A 313 11.34 -6.87 -8.59
CA SER A 313 11.23 -5.80 -9.57
C SER A 313 9.81 -5.48 -10.04
N GLY A 314 8.83 -6.38 -9.83
CA GLY A 314 7.47 -6.20 -10.32
C GLY A 314 7.45 -5.95 -11.83
N ILE A 315 6.78 -4.89 -12.27
CA ILE A 315 6.74 -4.46 -13.68
C ILE A 315 7.92 -3.55 -14.08
N GLY A 316 8.98 -3.52 -13.26
CA GLY A 316 10.22 -2.80 -13.53
C GLY A 316 10.23 -1.33 -13.12
N THR A 317 9.31 -0.85 -12.29
CA THR A 317 9.17 0.58 -11.97
C THR A 317 10.42 1.19 -11.35
N ILE A 318 11.11 0.50 -10.45
CA ILE A 318 12.34 1.00 -9.82
C ILE A 318 13.50 0.91 -10.81
N GLY A 319 13.80 -0.29 -11.33
CA GLY A 319 14.95 -0.52 -12.20
C GLY A 319 14.94 0.33 -13.46
N LEU A 320 13.80 0.49 -14.12
CA LEU A 320 13.66 1.33 -15.31
C LEU A 320 13.86 2.82 -15.03
N SER A 321 13.55 3.28 -13.79
CA SER A 321 13.68 4.69 -13.43
C SER A 321 15.12 5.21 -13.53
N PHE A 322 16.11 4.34 -13.34
CA PHE A 322 17.54 4.70 -13.40
C PHE A 322 18.32 3.97 -14.49
N ALA A 323 17.68 3.07 -15.26
CA ALA A 323 18.40 2.24 -16.25
C ALA A 323 19.25 3.04 -17.22
N LYS A 324 18.80 4.23 -17.63
CA LYS A 324 19.56 5.11 -18.53
C LYS A 324 20.79 5.76 -17.90
N GLN A 325 20.96 5.65 -16.58
CA GLN A 325 22.06 6.25 -15.82
C GLN A 325 23.16 5.23 -15.45
N VAL A 326 22.91 3.94 -15.69
CA VAL A 326 23.79 2.85 -15.26
C VAL A 326 24.21 1.99 -16.44
N ARG A 327 25.20 1.15 -16.21
CA ARG A 327 25.70 0.19 -17.20
C ARG A 327 24.70 -0.92 -17.48
N GLU A 328 24.21 -1.60 -16.42
CA GLU A 328 23.29 -2.73 -16.54
C GLU A 328 22.34 -2.79 -15.34
N VAL A 329 21.12 -3.21 -15.58
CA VAL A 329 20.10 -3.53 -14.56
C VAL A 329 19.71 -4.99 -14.70
N TYR A 330 19.76 -5.74 -13.60
CA TYR A 330 19.29 -7.12 -13.52
C TYR A 330 18.08 -7.18 -12.58
N GLY A 331 16.90 -7.36 -13.16
CA GLY A 331 15.63 -7.44 -12.41
C GLY A 331 15.18 -8.87 -12.20
N VAL A 332 14.67 -9.18 -11.01
CA VAL A 332 14.08 -10.50 -10.69
C VAL A 332 12.75 -10.36 -10.00
N GLU A 333 11.78 -11.12 -10.48
CA GLU A 333 10.43 -11.20 -9.95
C GLU A 333 9.90 -12.64 -10.10
N VAL A 334 9.14 -13.12 -9.13
CA VAL A 334 8.59 -14.49 -9.17
C VAL A 334 7.33 -14.61 -10.05
N ILE A 335 6.67 -13.50 -10.35
CA ILE A 335 5.44 -13.45 -11.14
C ILE A 335 5.80 -13.28 -12.61
N GLU A 336 5.65 -14.35 -13.41
CA GLU A 336 6.03 -14.38 -14.82
C GLU A 336 5.35 -13.26 -15.65
N THR A 337 4.06 -13.01 -15.42
CA THR A 337 3.33 -11.93 -16.12
C THR A 337 3.87 -10.55 -15.79
N ALA A 338 4.34 -10.31 -14.56
CA ALA A 338 4.97 -9.04 -14.19
C ALA A 338 6.33 -8.88 -14.88
N VAL A 339 7.11 -9.95 -15.03
CA VAL A 339 8.37 -9.95 -15.78
C VAL A 339 8.14 -9.65 -17.26
N GLU A 340 7.10 -10.22 -17.87
CA GLU A 340 6.72 -9.89 -19.25
C GLU A 340 6.35 -8.43 -19.39
N ASP A 341 5.57 -7.88 -18.44
CA ASP A 341 5.22 -6.46 -18.41
C ASP A 341 6.46 -5.58 -18.24
N ALA A 342 7.43 -5.98 -17.39
CA ALA A 342 8.70 -5.26 -17.22
C ALA A 342 9.51 -5.20 -18.53
N LYS A 343 9.59 -6.29 -19.28
CA LYS A 343 10.25 -6.34 -20.59
C LYS A 343 9.57 -5.43 -21.61
N LYS A 344 8.24 -5.45 -21.69
CA LYS A 344 7.46 -4.57 -22.56
C LYS A 344 7.66 -3.09 -22.18
N ASN A 345 7.69 -2.79 -20.88
CA ASN A 345 7.94 -1.43 -20.40
C ASN A 345 9.36 -0.98 -20.71
N ALA A 346 10.38 -1.85 -20.62
CA ALA A 346 11.73 -1.54 -21.06
C ALA A 346 11.77 -1.19 -22.55
N GLU A 347 11.18 -2.03 -23.41
CA GLU A 347 11.10 -1.81 -24.85
C GLU A 347 10.37 -0.50 -25.19
N ARG A 348 9.21 -0.25 -24.56
CA ARG A 348 8.44 1.00 -24.72
C ARG A 348 9.27 2.25 -24.47
N ASN A 349 10.14 2.22 -23.49
CA ASN A 349 10.98 3.36 -23.08
C ASN A 349 12.36 3.38 -23.76
N GLY A 350 12.60 2.48 -24.74
CA GLY A 350 13.88 2.38 -25.44
C GLY A 350 15.05 1.98 -24.53
N ILE A 351 14.77 1.24 -23.45
CA ILE A 351 15.77 0.75 -22.49
C ILE A 351 16.24 -0.64 -22.93
N THR A 352 17.51 -0.78 -23.24
CA THR A 352 18.11 -2.01 -23.76
C THR A 352 19.07 -2.70 -22.81
N ASN A 353 19.42 -2.04 -21.69
CA ASN A 353 20.37 -2.50 -20.68
C ASN A 353 19.66 -3.00 -19.39
N ALA A 354 18.38 -3.32 -19.45
CA ALA A 354 17.63 -3.90 -18.34
C ALA A 354 17.20 -5.33 -18.69
N HIS A 355 17.58 -6.29 -17.83
CA HIS A 355 17.40 -7.73 -18.02
C HIS A 355 16.52 -8.29 -16.93
N TYR A 356 15.30 -8.72 -17.28
CA TYR A 356 14.32 -9.25 -16.32
C TYR A 356 14.15 -10.75 -16.43
N VAL A 357 14.15 -11.45 -15.28
CA VAL A 357 13.95 -12.90 -15.19
C VAL A 357 12.86 -13.26 -14.20
N ALA A 358 12.09 -14.30 -14.56
CA ALA A 358 11.07 -14.89 -13.69
C ALA A 358 11.69 -16.03 -12.88
N ASP A 359 12.08 -15.75 -11.64
CA ASP A 359 12.67 -16.73 -10.72
C ASP A 359 12.58 -16.21 -9.27
N SER A 360 12.96 -17.02 -8.31
CA SER A 360 13.29 -16.51 -6.98
C SER A 360 14.56 -15.66 -7.03
N ALA A 361 14.61 -14.62 -6.22
CA ALA A 361 15.79 -13.75 -6.20
C ALA A 361 17.06 -14.51 -5.80
N GLU A 362 16.95 -15.50 -4.91
CA GLU A 362 18.06 -16.36 -4.49
C GLU A 362 18.64 -17.18 -5.65
N ASN A 363 17.77 -17.79 -6.46
CA ASN A 363 18.20 -18.58 -7.62
C ASN A 363 18.84 -17.69 -8.69
N ALA A 364 18.19 -16.55 -9.00
CA ALA A 364 18.69 -15.60 -9.99
C ALA A 364 20.09 -15.07 -9.59
N MET A 365 20.26 -14.65 -8.34
CA MET A 365 21.56 -14.17 -7.84
C MET A 365 22.64 -15.24 -7.87
N ALA A 366 22.32 -16.50 -7.52
CA ALA A 366 23.25 -17.60 -7.60
C ALA A 366 23.72 -17.83 -9.05
N LYS A 367 22.81 -17.79 -10.02
CA LYS A 367 23.13 -17.90 -11.45
C LYS A 367 23.96 -16.73 -11.92
N TRP A 368 23.57 -15.50 -11.63
CA TRP A 368 24.32 -14.30 -12.01
C TRP A 368 25.74 -14.29 -11.43
N SER A 369 25.90 -14.77 -10.20
CA SER A 369 27.23 -14.93 -9.59
C SER A 369 28.10 -15.95 -10.35
N GLN A 370 27.52 -17.07 -10.80
CA GLN A 370 28.22 -18.05 -11.64
C GLN A 370 28.60 -17.48 -13.01
N ASP A 371 27.72 -16.63 -13.58
CA ASP A 371 27.96 -15.93 -14.84
C ASP A 371 28.96 -14.75 -14.70
N GLY A 372 29.50 -14.53 -13.49
CA GLY A 372 30.53 -13.52 -13.22
C GLY A 372 29.98 -12.09 -13.05
N ILE A 373 28.66 -11.93 -12.88
CA ILE A 373 28.01 -10.64 -12.63
C ILE A 373 28.33 -10.19 -11.21
N LYS A 374 28.87 -8.99 -11.07
CA LYS A 374 29.22 -8.36 -9.80
C LYS A 374 28.44 -7.05 -9.67
N PRO A 375 27.36 -7.02 -8.89
CA PRO A 375 26.61 -5.80 -8.71
C PRO A 375 27.35 -4.84 -7.78
N ASP A 376 27.33 -3.55 -8.12
CA ASP A 376 27.76 -2.48 -7.22
C ASP A 376 26.69 -2.20 -6.17
N VAL A 377 25.43 -2.28 -6.58
CA VAL A 377 24.27 -2.00 -5.74
C VAL A 377 23.21 -3.10 -5.91
N ILE A 378 22.58 -3.49 -4.80
CA ILE A 378 21.34 -4.27 -4.81
C ILE A 378 20.24 -3.39 -4.19
N ILE A 379 19.18 -3.13 -4.97
CA ILE A 379 17.96 -2.47 -4.49
C ILE A 379 16.93 -3.55 -4.19
N VAL A 380 16.30 -3.47 -3.02
CA VAL A 380 15.26 -4.42 -2.58
C VAL A 380 13.99 -3.69 -2.21
N ASP A 381 12.85 -4.20 -2.68
CA ASP A 381 11.50 -3.75 -2.29
C ASP A 381 10.64 -4.96 -1.94
N PRO A 382 10.92 -5.64 -0.81
CA PRO A 382 10.27 -6.88 -0.45
C PRO A 382 8.84 -6.66 0.04
N PRO A 383 7.99 -7.73 0.04
CA PRO A 383 6.67 -7.68 0.64
C PRO A 383 6.75 -7.46 2.15
N ARG A 384 5.61 -7.20 2.81
CA ARG A 384 5.49 -6.88 4.26
C ARG A 384 6.22 -7.82 5.21
N LYS A 385 6.44 -9.08 4.85
CA LYS A 385 7.20 -10.06 5.64
C LYS A 385 8.71 -9.81 5.66
N GLY A 386 9.20 -8.89 4.84
CA GLY A 386 10.63 -8.61 4.67
C GLY A 386 11.38 -9.70 3.89
N LEU A 387 12.69 -9.69 4.04
CA LEU A 387 13.61 -10.60 3.37
C LEU A 387 13.73 -11.94 4.11
N THR A 388 14.00 -13.00 3.37
CA THR A 388 14.38 -14.31 3.92
C THR A 388 15.87 -14.32 4.28
N GLU A 389 16.26 -15.20 5.18
CA GLU A 389 17.70 -15.38 5.50
C GLU A 389 18.49 -15.87 4.29
N SER A 390 17.87 -16.72 3.46
CA SER A 390 18.48 -17.21 2.22
C SER A 390 18.73 -16.07 1.24
N PHE A 391 17.78 -15.15 1.08
CA PHE A 391 17.96 -13.95 0.27
C PHE A 391 19.13 -13.09 0.79
N ILE A 392 19.14 -12.77 2.10
CA ILE A 392 20.18 -11.93 2.69
C ILE A 392 21.57 -12.56 2.47
N LYS A 393 21.73 -13.87 2.68
CA LYS A 393 22.98 -14.59 2.44
C LYS A 393 23.37 -14.55 0.96
N ALA A 394 22.41 -14.76 0.04
CA ALA A 394 22.67 -14.71 -1.40
C ALA A 394 23.11 -13.30 -1.85
N SER A 395 22.44 -12.25 -1.36
CA SER A 395 22.80 -10.86 -1.69
C SER A 395 24.20 -10.48 -1.18
N VAL A 396 24.53 -10.87 0.05
CA VAL A 396 25.87 -10.63 0.64
C VAL A 396 26.97 -11.43 -0.10
N ALA A 397 26.66 -12.64 -0.57
CA ALA A 397 27.61 -13.46 -1.34
C ALA A 397 28.05 -12.80 -2.67
N MET A 398 27.20 -11.96 -3.25
CA MET A 398 27.52 -11.15 -4.43
C MET A 398 28.41 -9.93 -4.12
N GLN A 399 28.65 -9.63 -2.85
CA GLN A 399 29.53 -8.57 -2.35
C GLN A 399 29.21 -7.16 -2.90
N PRO A 400 27.94 -6.71 -2.99
CA PRO A 400 27.66 -5.35 -3.42
C PRO A 400 28.29 -4.33 -2.45
N GLU A 401 28.66 -3.16 -2.95
CA GLU A 401 29.13 -2.08 -2.10
C GLU A 401 28.01 -1.50 -1.26
N LYS A 402 26.81 -1.44 -1.84
CA LYS A 402 25.61 -0.85 -1.22
C LYS A 402 24.40 -1.77 -1.37
N ILE A 403 23.54 -1.73 -0.36
CA ILE A 403 22.20 -2.31 -0.40
C ILE A 403 21.22 -1.20 -0.06
N THR A 404 20.35 -0.86 -0.99
CA THR A 404 19.27 0.12 -0.79
C THR A 404 17.96 -0.63 -0.52
N TYR A 405 17.46 -0.47 0.69
CA TYR A 405 16.28 -1.19 1.17
C TYR A 405 15.05 -0.27 1.16
N VAL A 406 14.12 -0.51 0.24
CA VAL A 406 12.78 0.09 0.26
C VAL A 406 11.86 -0.83 1.06
N SER A 407 11.11 -0.29 2.02
CA SER A 407 10.32 -1.11 2.96
C SER A 407 8.98 -0.49 3.28
N CYS A 408 7.93 -1.31 3.22
CA CYS A 408 6.60 -0.97 3.71
C CYS A 408 6.33 -1.43 5.17
N ASN A 409 7.37 -1.94 5.88
CA ASN A 409 7.23 -2.41 7.26
C ASN A 409 8.52 -2.17 8.05
N PRO A 410 8.59 -1.12 8.90
CA PRO A 410 9.79 -0.79 9.67
C PRO A 410 10.28 -1.92 10.60
N ALA A 411 9.37 -2.74 11.11
CA ALA A 411 9.74 -3.82 12.03
C ALA A 411 10.52 -4.94 11.31
N THR A 412 10.06 -5.36 10.13
CA THR A 412 10.77 -6.36 9.32
C THR A 412 12.05 -5.80 8.73
N MET A 413 12.05 -4.52 8.33
CA MET A 413 13.26 -3.83 7.89
C MET A 413 14.34 -3.81 8.99
N ALA A 414 13.99 -3.44 10.21
CA ALA A 414 14.93 -3.43 11.34
C ALA A 414 15.49 -4.83 11.63
N ARG A 415 14.65 -5.89 11.56
CA ARG A 415 15.10 -7.28 11.72
C ARG A 415 16.12 -7.66 10.62
N ASP A 416 15.82 -7.29 9.39
CA ASP A 416 16.68 -7.65 8.24
C ASP A 416 17.99 -6.87 8.25
N ILE A 417 17.95 -5.58 8.64
CA ILE A 417 19.14 -4.75 8.85
C ILE A 417 20.08 -5.38 9.90
N LYS A 418 19.53 -5.86 11.02
CA LYS A 418 20.33 -6.57 12.02
C LYS A 418 21.09 -7.76 11.42
N ARG A 419 20.42 -8.56 10.58
CA ARG A 419 21.04 -9.70 9.90
C ARG A 419 22.15 -9.25 8.93
N TYR A 420 21.94 -8.15 8.20
CA TYR A 420 22.98 -7.56 7.34
C TYR A 420 24.19 -7.07 8.16
N GLN A 421 23.96 -6.48 9.35
CA GLN A 421 25.05 -6.05 10.25
C GLN A 421 25.90 -7.25 10.69
N GLU A 422 25.30 -8.38 11.00
CA GLU A 422 26.00 -9.61 11.35
C GLU A 422 26.87 -10.15 10.19
N LEU A 423 26.55 -9.77 8.95
CA LEU A 423 27.23 -10.18 7.73
C LEU A 423 28.16 -9.09 7.14
N GLY A 424 28.46 -8.04 7.90
CA GLY A 424 29.46 -7.04 7.51
C GLY A 424 28.91 -5.84 6.72
N TYR A 425 27.63 -5.53 6.86
CA TYR A 425 27.03 -4.30 6.36
C TYR A 425 26.65 -3.39 7.50
N GLU A 426 26.65 -2.10 7.27
CA GLU A 426 26.28 -1.08 8.25
C GLU A 426 25.19 -0.17 7.70
N LEU A 427 24.15 0.09 8.48
CA LEU A 427 23.13 1.07 8.15
C LEU A 427 23.70 2.48 8.26
N LYS A 428 23.60 3.29 7.23
CA LYS A 428 24.13 4.66 7.19
C LYS A 428 23.08 5.73 7.41
N LYS A 429 21.91 5.57 6.82
CA LYS A 429 20.81 6.53 6.92
C LYS A 429 19.48 5.89 6.59
N VAL A 430 18.40 6.50 7.09
CA VAL A 430 17.03 6.09 6.81
C VAL A 430 16.17 7.32 6.53
N GLN A 431 15.39 7.26 5.44
CA GLN A 431 14.38 8.24 5.09
C GLN A 431 12.99 7.61 5.17
N PRO A 432 12.16 7.97 6.15
CA PRO A 432 10.75 7.65 6.15
C PRO A 432 9.98 8.46 5.11
N VAL A 433 9.02 7.84 4.44
CA VAL A 433 8.17 8.47 3.41
C VAL A 433 6.72 8.11 3.66
N ASP A 434 5.86 9.11 3.71
CA ASP A 434 4.42 8.91 3.89
C ASP A 434 3.71 8.67 2.54
N LEU A 435 3.81 7.44 2.04
CA LEU A 435 3.14 7.02 0.81
C LEU A 435 1.61 6.90 0.99
N PHE A 436 1.17 6.71 2.23
CA PHE A 436 -0.23 6.47 2.60
C PHE A 436 -0.72 7.45 3.68
N PRO A 437 -0.81 8.77 3.36
CA PRO A 437 -1.38 9.75 4.29
C PRO A 437 -2.72 9.31 4.87
N GLN A 438 -3.01 9.74 6.09
CA GLN A 438 -4.23 9.41 6.84
C GLN A 438 -4.33 7.96 7.31
N THR A 439 -3.33 7.11 7.06
CA THR A 439 -3.27 5.71 7.49
C THR A 439 -2.03 5.44 8.33
N HIS A 440 -2.02 4.32 9.06
CA HIS A 440 -0.87 3.91 9.88
C HIS A 440 0.32 3.38 9.08
N HIS A 441 0.16 3.17 7.77
CA HIS A 441 1.22 2.66 6.92
C HIS A 441 2.34 3.68 6.72
N ILE A 442 3.58 3.19 6.69
CA ILE A 442 4.79 3.98 6.44
C ILE A 442 5.70 3.23 5.49
N GLU A 443 6.31 3.96 4.58
CA GLU A 443 7.41 3.48 3.74
C GLU A 443 8.73 4.06 4.26
N CYS A 444 9.82 3.33 4.04
CA CYS A 444 11.17 3.75 4.39
C CYS A 444 12.15 3.40 3.29
N VAL A 445 13.18 4.22 3.15
CA VAL A 445 14.38 3.86 2.38
C VAL A 445 15.56 3.83 3.34
N GLY A 446 16.23 2.70 3.45
CA GLY A 446 17.47 2.53 4.21
C GLY A 446 18.68 2.28 3.29
N LEU A 447 19.80 2.90 3.60
CA LEU A 447 21.06 2.65 2.92
C LEU A 447 21.99 1.83 3.83
N LEU A 448 22.37 0.66 3.36
CA LEU A 448 23.45 -0.14 3.96
C LEU A 448 24.68 -0.11 3.08
N THR A 449 25.86 -0.02 3.70
CA THR A 449 27.16 -0.09 3.02
C THR A 449 27.98 -1.23 3.59
N ARG A 450 28.74 -1.87 2.71
CA ARG A 450 29.69 -2.91 3.15
C ARG A 450 30.79 -2.27 3.99
N VAL A 451 31.09 -2.89 5.12
CA VAL A 451 32.22 -2.49 5.98
C VAL A 451 33.49 -3.13 5.41
N GLU A 452 34.44 -2.29 5.03
CA GLU A 452 35.79 -2.77 4.67
C GLU A 452 36.42 -3.37 5.93
N ARG A 453 36.85 -4.63 5.86
CA ARG A 453 37.61 -5.32 6.91
C ARG A 453 39.09 -5.27 6.62
#